data_458bf4a2f55bf77e5791412abb325bda
#
_entry.id   458bf4a2f55bf77e5791412abb325bda
#
_cell.length_a   1.000
_cell.length_b   1.000
_cell.length_c   1.000
_cell.angle_alpha   90.00
_cell.angle_beta   90.00
_cell.angle_gamma   90.00
#
_symmetry.space_group_name_H-M   'P 1'
#
loop_
_entity.id
_entity.type
_entity.pdbx_description
1 polymer ?
#
loop_
_entity_poly.entity_id
_entity_poly.type
_entity_poly.pdbx_seq_one_letter_code
_entity_poly.pdbx_strand_id
1 'polypeptide(L)'
;MAYDAYSFHFLLKDCGKLKALALGDYRLGFGEGLVVNSDFSLGKSTLFNMGDTRPSIKKFSSTSETSFFRGMAVTFRFGKVDVSAFYSYLPTDATLRKDGTVSSLKTDGLHRTLLELSKKHNVMEQSAGADVTWNTEYFSLGATAFYQHFSRSFSKGTELYRQYYPKGKDFLNASLHYRWHRDRFSFSGETAFSNVYGGWATLNKAIYRFNHRYSVVALQRLFAYQYVGLRANSFSEGGAVRNESGFYMGVEAAPLNELKLSAYVDYFYFPWVKFGIPHASEGVEGTFQADWVVSRKWELSGRYQLKRKERYGQPYLYHKLKVQAQCMPSKSGNGAGWARYDKGEGRVWTACRRIRWEGAS
;
A
#
# COMPACT_ATOMS: atom_id res chain seq x y z
N MET A 1 31.15 13.61 -6.63
CA MET A 1 30.02 12.66 -6.54
C MET A 1 28.79 13.35 -7.08
N ALA A 2 28.15 12.82 -8.10
CA ALA A 2 26.87 13.33 -8.56
C ALA A 2 25.77 12.69 -7.69
N TYR A 3 24.73 13.46 -7.34
CA TYR A 3 23.56 12.91 -6.66
C TYR A 3 22.81 11.94 -7.59
N ASP A 4 22.31 10.84 -7.05
CA ASP A 4 21.65 9.79 -7.84
C ASP A 4 20.23 10.19 -8.24
N ALA A 5 19.53 10.96 -7.42
CA ALA A 5 18.18 11.48 -7.70
C ALA A 5 18.02 12.93 -7.24
N TYR A 6 17.19 13.66 -7.97
CA TYR A 6 16.75 15.01 -7.65
C TYR A 6 15.23 15.04 -7.51
N SER A 7 14.73 15.69 -6.47
CA SER A 7 13.31 15.88 -6.23
C SER A 7 12.98 17.37 -6.10
N PHE A 8 11.97 17.80 -6.80
CA PHE A 8 11.39 19.14 -6.70
C PHE A 8 9.88 19.01 -6.60
N HIS A 9 9.27 19.74 -5.68
CA HIS A 9 7.82 19.80 -5.57
C HIS A 9 7.32 21.19 -5.17
N PHE A 10 6.21 21.57 -5.76
CA PHE A 10 5.41 22.72 -5.37
C PHE A 10 3.98 22.24 -5.14
N LEU A 11 3.35 22.62 -4.04
CA LEU A 11 1.98 22.27 -3.71
C LEU A 11 1.23 23.49 -3.18
N LEU A 12 0.21 23.93 -3.94
CA LEU A 12 -0.75 24.93 -3.55
C LEU A 12 -2.08 24.26 -3.20
N LYS A 13 -2.70 24.66 -2.10
CA LYS A 13 -3.99 24.12 -1.63
C LYS A 13 -4.99 25.21 -1.28
N ASP A 14 -6.27 24.87 -1.45
CA ASP A 14 -7.44 25.61 -0.96
C ASP A 14 -7.45 27.09 -1.39
N CYS A 15 -7.20 27.34 -2.70
CA CYS A 15 -7.26 28.68 -3.30
C CYS A 15 -8.58 28.83 -4.09
N GLY A 16 -9.66 29.20 -3.41
CA GLY A 16 -10.99 29.33 -4.00
C GLY A 16 -11.51 28.01 -4.54
N LYS A 17 -11.79 27.93 -5.85
CA LYS A 17 -12.22 26.69 -6.51
C LYS A 17 -11.08 25.69 -6.73
N LEU A 18 -9.83 26.16 -6.68
CA LEU A 18 -8.64 25.31 -6.79
C LEU A 18 -8.38 24.63 -5.45
N LYS A 19 -8.66 23.35 -5.37
CA LYS A 19 -8.51 22.53 -4.18
C LYS A 19 -7.05 22.12 -3.95
N ALA A 20 -6.36 21.74 -5.03
CA ALA A 20 -4.95 21.41 -5.01
C ALA A 20 -4.31 21.62 -6.39
N LEU A 21 -3.08 22.09 -6.41
CA LEU A 21 -2.20 22.14 -7.58
C LEU A 21 -0.82 21.65 -7.14
N ALA A 22 -0.35 20.58 -7.75
CA ALA A 22 1.00 20.07 -7.56
C ALA A 22 1.80 20.21 -8.85
N LEU A 23 3.04 20.69 -8.75
CA LEU A 23 4.02 20.77 -9.83
C LEU A 23 5.30 20.08 -9.38
N GLY A 24 5.97 19.37 -10.29
CA GLY A 24 7.18 18.58 -10.00
C GLY A 24 6.83 17.18 -9.50
N ASP A 25 7.39 16.76 -8.37
CA ASP A 25 7.20 15.42 -7.82
C ASP A 25 6.01 15.38 -6.85
N TYR A 26 5.03 14.51 -7.15
CA TYR A 26 3.79 14.43 -6.38
C TYR A 26 3.33 12.98 -6.20
N ARG A 27 2.41 12.77 -5.26
CA ARG A 27 1.73 11.50 -5.01
C ARG A 27 0.24 11.63 -5.28
N LEU A 28 -0.34 10.53 -5.75
CA LEU A 28 -1.77 10.38 -6.01
C LEU A 28 -2.35 9.25 -5.19
N GLY A 29 -3.60 9.40 -4.78
CA GLY A 29 -4.41 8.34 -4.20
C GLY A 29 -5.88 8.58 -4.51
N PHE A 30 -6.52 7.67 -5.24
CA PHE A 30 -7.94 7.69 -5.57
C PHE A 30 -8.58 6.36 -5.19
N GLY A 31 -9.86 6.38 -4.78
CA GLY A 31 -10.60 5.21 -4.36
C GLY A 31 -9.91 4.44 -3.22
N GLU A 32 -9.91 3.12 -3.30
CA GLU A 32 -9.19 2.19 -2.41
C GLU A 32 -7.81 1.80 -2.99
N GLY A 33 -7.36 2.47 -4.06
CA GLY A 33 -6.05 2.30 -4.67
C GLY A 33 -5.95 1.15 -5.67
N LEU A 34 -7.06 0.71 -6.23
CA LEU A 34 -7.05 -0.35 -7.24
C LEU A 34 -6.50 0.12 -8.58
N VAL A 35 -6.69 1.38 -8.94
CA VAL A 35 -6.17 1.99 -10.18
C VAL A 35 -4.84 2.70 -9.95
N VAL A 36 -4.81 3.65 -9.04
CA VAL A 36 -3.62 4.44 -8.74
C VAL A 36 -3.55 4.82 -7.27
N ASN A 37 -2.45 4.44 -6.64
CA ASN A 37 -2.11 4.86 -5.29
C ASN A 37 -0.61 4.80 -5.07
N SER A 38 0.00 5.92 -4.78
CA SER A 38 1.42 6.05 -4.46
C SER A 38 1.68 6.27 -2.95
N ASP A 39 0.65 6.16 -2.12
CA ASP A 39 0.81 6.22 -0.68
C ASP A 39 1.43 4.92 -0.13
N PHE A 40 2.15 5.06 0.97
CA PHE A 40 2.76 3.91 1.64
C PHE A 40 1.70 3.07 2.36
N SER A 41 1.73 1.76 2.15
CA SER A 41 0.89 0.82 2.90
C SER A 41 1.54 0.48 4.25
N LEU A 42 0.87 0.83 5.34
CA LEU A 42 1.36 0.61 6.71
C LEU A 42 1.15 -0.83 7.22
N GLY A 43 0.59 -1.71 6.41
CA GLY A 43 0.32 -3.10 6.75
C GLY A 43 -1.06 -3.36 7.34
N LYS A 44 -1.36 -4.62 7.64
CA LYS A 44 -2.71 -5.09 7.99
C LYS A 44 -3.24 -4.58 9.32
N SER A 45 -2.38 -4.35 10.31
CA SER A 45 -2.78 -3.87 11.64
C SER A 45 -3.22 -2.41 11.67
N THR A 46 -2.97 -1.65 10.61
CA THR A 46 -3.32 -0.22 10.55
C THR A 46 -4.68 0.06 9.90
N LEU A 47 -5.40 -0.98 9.45
CA LEU A 47 -6.73 -0.82 8.85
C LEU A 47 -7.74 -0.11 9.77
N PHE A 48 -7.60 -0.27 11.09
CA PHE A 48 -8.43 0.44 12.06
C PHE A 48 -8.20 1.96 12.05
N ASN A 49 -6.96 2.38 11.75
CA ASN A 49 -6.56 3.79 11.68
C ASN A 49 -6.66 4.37 10.27
N MET A 50 -6.94 3.55 9.28
CA MET A 50 -7.27 4.02 7.94
C MET A 50 -8.63 4.71 8.01
N GLY A 51 -8.57 6.01 8.29
CA GLY A 51 -9.70 6.89 8.11
C GLY A 51 -10.19 6.85 6.67
N ASP A 52 -11.24 7.58 6.39
CA ASP A 52 -11.78 7.72 5.05
C ASP A 52 -10.68 8.15 4.06
N THR A 53 -10.30 7.27 3.16
CA THR A 53 -9.38 7.59 2.07
C THR A 53 -10.08 8.56 1.12
N ARG A 54 -9.76 9.85 1.25
CA ARG A 54 -10.27 10.85 0.30
C ARG A 54 -9.33 10.94 -0.88
N PRO A 55 -9.85 11.12 -2.10
CA PRO A 55 -9.03 11.43 -3.26
C PRO A 55 -8.06 12.55 -2.93
N SER A 56 -6.78 12.34 -3.18
CA SER A 56 -5.80 13.33 -2.75
C SER A 56 -4.59 13.42 -3.66
N ILE A 57 -4.22 14.67 -3.97
CA ILE A 57 -2.92 15.06 -4.49
C ILE A 57 -2.07 15.50 -3.30
N LYS A 58 -0.89 14.89 -3.15
CA LYS A 58 0.04 15.17 -2.05
C LYS A 58 1.41 15.51 -2.59
N LYS A 59 2.15 16.34 -1.86
CA LYS A 59 3.57 16.56 -2.16
C LYS A 59 4.33 15.25 -1.97
N PHE A 60 5.36 15.04 -2.78
CA PHE A 60 6.35 13.99 -2.56
C PHE A 60 7.50 14.53 -1.71
N SER A 61 7.79 13.91 -0.58
CA SER A 61 8.87 14.30 0.34
C SER A 61 9.60 13.09 0.91
N SER A 62 9.58 11.97 0.17
CA SER A 62 10.26 10.72 0.54
C SER A 62 11.59 10.59 -0.20
N THR A 63 12.47 9.78 0.32
CA THR A 63 13.72 9.34 -0.34
C THR A 63 13.49 8.19 -1.33
N SER A 64 12.25 7.72 -1.50
CA SER A 64 11.93 6.68 -2.50
C SER A 64 12.08 7.23 -3.91
N GLU A 65 12.77 6.52 -4.79
CA GLU A 65 13.00 6.93 -6.18
C GLU A 65 11.91 6.45 -7.15
N THR A 66 10.90 5.72 -6.67
CA THR A 66 9.95 5.02 -7.54
C THR A 66 8.47 5.25 -7.21
N SER A 67 8.15 5.74 -6.01
CA SER A 67 6.77 5.85 -5.52
C SER A 67 6.19 7.25 -5.70
N PHE A 68 6.43 7.88 -6.86
CA PHE A 68 5.95 9.22 -7.18
C PHE A 68 5.61 9.38 -8.66
N PHE A 69 4.97 10.50 -8.98
CA PHE A 69 4.72 10.99 -10.32
C PHE A 69 5.46 12.31 -10.50
N ARG A 70 5.91 12.62 -11.72
CA ARG A 70 6.64 13.84 -12.04
C ARG A 70 5.95 14.59 -13.17
N GLY A 71 5.48 15.80 -12.88
CA GLY A 71 4.76 16.63 -13.85
C GLY A 71 3.79 17.59 -13.17
N MET A 72 2.49 17.45 -13.45
CA MET A 72 1.45 18.33 -12.94
C MET A 72 0.21 17.54 -12.52
N ALA A 73 -0.39 17.95 -11.41
CA ALA A 73 -1.70 17.47 -10.99
C ALA A 73 -2.54 18.59 -10.40
N VAL A 74 -3.83 18.62 -10.71
CA VAL A 74 -4.75 19.65 -10.26
C VAL A 74 -6.07 19.06 -9.82
N THR A 75 -6.67 19.64 -8.78
CA THR A 75 -8.06 19.35 -8.37
C THR A 75 -8.84 20.64 -8.26
N PHE A 76 -9.96 20.72 -8.96
CA PHE A 76 -10.94 21.79 -8.83
C PHE A 76 -12.19 21.30 -8.10
N ARG A 77 -12.80 22.19 -7.30
CA ARG A 77 -14.08 21.95 -6.65
C ARG A 77 -15.17 22.83 -7.23
N PHE A 78 -16.24 22.21 -7.74
CA PHE A 78 -17.42 22.84 -8.27
C PHE A 78 -18.64 22.42 -7.42
N GLY A 79 -18.91 23.17 -6.37
CA GLY A 79 -19.95 22.80 -5.41
C GLY A 79 -19.67 21.47 -4.71
N LYS A 80 -20.45 20.44 -5.03
CA LYS A 80 -20.31 19.08 -4.50
C LYS A 80 -19.43 18.17 -5.34
N VAL A 81 -18.89 18.65 -6.46
CA VAL A 81 -18.09 17.84 -7.39
C VAL A 81 -16.64 18.28 -7.32
N ASP A 82 -15.74 17.34 -7.05
CA ASP A 82 -14.30 17.48 -7.18
C ASP A 82 -13.86 16.83 -8.50
N VAL A 83 -13.13 17.58 -9.31
CA VAL A 83 -12.56 17.11 -10.58
C VAL A 83 -11.04 17.21 -10.49
N SER A 84 -10.38 16.10 -10.60
CA SER A 84 -8.92 16.01 -10.60
C SER A 84 -8.42 15.59 -11.97
N ALA A 85 -7.31 16.17 -12.42
CA ALA A 85 -6.60 15.75 -13.62
C ALA A 85 -5.10 15.76 -13.33
N PHE A 86 -4.36 14.86 -13.95
CA PHE A 86 -2.92 14.78 -13.76
C PHE A 86 -2.21 14.24 -15.00
N TYR A 87 -0.96 14.68 -15.14
CA TYR A 87 -0.03 14.19 -16.14
C TYR A 87 1.35 14.01 -15.54
N SER A 88 2.03 12.90 -15.89
CA SER A 88 3.38 12.58 -15.44
C SER A 88 4.23 12.08 -16.57
N TYR A 89 5.48 12.51 -16.59
CA TYR A 89 6.54 12.05 -17.47
C TYR A 89 7.75 11.66 -16.63
N LEU A 90 8.01 10.35 -16.49
CA LEU A 90 8.99 9.83 -15.54
C LEU A 90 9.92 8.80 -16.21
N PRO A 91 11.25 9.02 -16.16
CA PRO A 91 12.21 7.96 -16.47
C PRO A 91 12.14 6.88 -15.38
N THR A 92 12.02 5.62 -15.79
CA THR A 92 11.81 4.47 -14.89
C THR A 92 12.87 3.40 -15.16
N ASP A 93 13.32 2.78 -14.08
CA ASP A 93 14.30 1.69 -14.15
C ASP A 93 13.60 0.38 -14.50
N ALA A 94 14.20 -0.36 -15.43
CA ALA A 94 13.63 -1.63 -15.86
C ALA A 94 14.69 -2.69 -16.15
N THR A 95 14.33 -3.94 -15.94
CA THR A 95 15.11 -5.07 -16.45
C THR A 95 14.61 -5.40 -17.85
N LEU A 96 15.50 -5.26 -18.83
CA LEU A 96 15.22 -5.59 -20.23
C LEU A 96 15.62 -7.03 -20.54
N ARG A 97 14.91 -7.65 -21.45
CA ARG A 97 15.26 -8.92 -22.09
C ARG A 97 16.25 -8.66 -23.23
N LYS A 98 16.83 -9.73 -23.80
CA LYS A 98 17.75 -9.65 -24.95
C LYS A 98 17.08 -9.01 -26.18
N ASP A 99 15.78 -9.15 -26.34
CA ASP A 99 14.96 -8.55 -27.41
C ASP A 99 14.59 -7.07 -27.16
N GLY A 100 15.07 -6.47 -26.07
CA GLY A 100 14.79 -5.09 -25.71
C GLY A 100 13.42 -4.88 -25.05
N THR A 101 12.63 -5.94 -24.82
CA THR A 101 11.35 -5.83 -24.11
C THR A 101 11.54 -5.75 -22.59
N VAL A 102 10.60 -5.11 -21.91
CA VAL A 102 10.59 -4.99 -20.45
C VAL A 102 10.17 -6.31 -19.82
N SER A 103 11.01 -6.87 -18.96
CA SER A 103 10.70 -8.03 -18.15
C SER A 103 10.05 -7.65 -16.80
N SER A 104 10.54 -6.57 -16.17
CA SER A 104 10.03 -6.04 -14.91
C SER A 104 10.50 -4.60 -14.69
N LEU A 105 9.69 -3.78 -14.06
CA LEU A 105 10.12 -2.50 -13.52
C LEU A 105 10.91 -2.73 -12.23
N LYS A 106 11.92 -1.90 -12.00
CA LYS A 106 12.73 -1.91 -10.77
C LYS A 106 12.22 -0.82 -9.85
N THR A 107 11.99 -1.18 -8.60
CA THR A 107 11.39 -0.29 -7.58
C THR A 107 12.27 -0.13 -6.34
N ASP A 108 13.50 -0.65 -6.38
CA ASP A 108 14.44 -0.59 -5.27
C ASP A 108 15.34 0.66 -5.25
N GLY A 109 15.43 1.39 -6.40
CA GLY A 109 16.26 2.60 -6.52
C GLY A 109 17.76 2.34 -6.32
N LEU A 110 18.25 1.11 -6.55
CA LEU A 110 19.65 0.76 -6.29
C LEU A 110 20.48 0.82 -7.57
N HIS A 111 21.55 1.64 -7.56
CA HIS A 111 22.48 1.85 -8.68
C HIS A 111 23.95 1.68 -8.24
N ARG A 112 24.28 0.57 -7.54
CA ARG A 112 25.59 0.33 -6.91
C ARG A 112 26.53 -0.51 -7.78
N THR A 113 25.99 -1.27 -8.73
CA THR A 113 26.76 -2.16 -9.62
C THR A 113 26.56 -1.74 -11.07
N LEU A 114 27.47 -2.14 -11.97
CA LEU A 114 27.36 -1.89 -13.42
C LEU A 114 26.06 -2.46 -14.00
N LEU A 115 25.60 -3.62 -13.46
CA LEU A 115 24.34 -4.23 -13.86
C LEU A 115 23.12 -3.42 -13.37
N GLU A 116 23.18 -2.85 -12.18
CA GLU A 116 22.12 -1.95 -11.67
C GLU A 116 22.11 -0.64 -12.47
N LEU A 117 23.27 -0.06 -12.76
CA LEU A 117 23.42 1.14 -13.59
C LEU A 117 22.88 0.95 -15.01
N SER A 118 23.05 -0.22 -15.62
CA SER A 118 22.50 -0.51 -16.95
C SER A 118 20.97 -0.55 -17.00
N LYS A 119 20.31 -0.65 -15.84
CA LYS A 119 18.85 -0.64 -15.70
C LYS A 119 18.28 0.74 -15.42
N LYS A 120 19.15 1.72 -15.09
CA LYS A 120 18.76 3.06 -14.72
C LYS A 120 18.13 3.81 -15.89
N HIS A 121 16.95 4.37 -15.69
CA HIS A 121 16.24 5.28 -16.60
C HIS A 121 16.13 4.77 -18.05
N ASN A 122 16.10 3.46 -18.25
CA ASN A 122 16.11 2.86 -19.58
C ASN A 122 14.71 2.72 -20.21
N VAL A 123 13.65 3.10 -19.49
CA VAL A 123 12.26 3.15 -19.97
C VAL A 123 11.63 4.47 -19.56
N MET A 124 10.94 5.11 -20.49
CA MET A 124 10.14 6.31 -20.20
C MET A 124 8.69 5.91 -19.97
N GLU A 125 8.13 6.35 -18.85
CA GLU A 125 6.72 6.22 -18.51
C GLU A 125 6.01 7.57 -18.68
N GLN A 126 4.96 7.58 -19.50
CA GLN A 126 4.00 8.68 -19.58
C GLN A 126 2.70 8.23 -18.96
N SER A 127 2.16 9.03 -18.05
CA SER A 127 0.93 8.70 -17.36
C SER A 127 -0.01 9.90 -17.37
N ALA A 128 -1.26 9.67 -17.71
CA ALA A 128 -2.31 10.68 -17.66
C ALA A 128 -3.58 10.09 -17.04
N GLY A 129 -4.33 10.90 -16.34
CA GLY A 129 -5.59 10.43 -15.78
C GLY A 129 -6.43 11.53 -15.18
N ALA A 130 -7.64 11.13 -14.84
CA ALA A 130 -8.62 12.00 -14.20
C ALA A 130 -9.43 11.22 -13.16
N ASP A 131 -9.91 11.96 -12.17
CA ASP A 131 -10.88 11.49 -11.18
C ASP A 131 -11.99 12.53 -11.05
N VAL A 132 -13.22 12.06 -11.03
CA VAL A 132 -14.39 12.90 -10.79
C VAL A 132 -15.12 12.30 -9.60
N THR A 133 -15.25 13.06 -8.52
CA THR A 133 -15.91 12.61 -7.30
C THR A 133 -17.04 13.56 -6.91
N TRP A 134 -18.25 13.04 -6.85
CA TRP A 134 -19.41 13.73 -6.30
C TRP A 134 -19.51 13.46 -4.80
N ASN A 135 -19.56 14.51 -4.00
CA ASN A 135 -19.56 14.44 -2.55
C ASN A 135 -20.86 15.01 -1.99
N THR A 136 -21.52 14.26 -1.12
CA THR A 136 -22.57 14.73 -0.25
C THR A 136 -22.15 14.65 1.21
N GLU A 137 -23.02 14.95 2.13
CA GLU A 137 -22.73 14.87 3.56
C GLU A 137 -22.38 13.44 4.00
N TYR A 138 -23.15 12.44 3.53
CA TYR A 138 -23.01 11.04 3.96
C TYR A 138 -22.47 10.11 2.87
N PHE A 139 -22.44 10.55 1.63
CA PHE A 139 -22.12 9.71 0.48
C PHE A 139 -21.18 10.39 -0.49
N SER A 140 -20.20 9.65 -1.01
CA SER A 140 -19.38 10.06 -2.15
C SER A 140 -19.40 8.96 -3.19
N LEU A 141 -19.49 9.35 -4.45
CA LEU A 141 -19.37 8.47 -5.61
C LEU A 141 -18.38 9.09 -6.58
N GLY A 142 -17.42 8.31 -7.04
CA GLY A 142 -16.44 8.81 -7.99
C GLY A 142 -16.05 7.77 -9.04
N ALA A 143 -15.42 8.27 -10.08
CA ALA A 143 -14.86 7.49 -11.17
C ALA A 143 -13.45 7.96 -11.48
N THR A 144 -12.53 7.01 -11.61
CA THR A 144 -11.14 7.27 -11.98
C THR A 144 -10.84 6.62 -13.33
N ALA A 145 -10.12 7.33 -14.19
CA ALA A 145 -9.53 6.80 -15.41
C ALA A 145 -8.03 7.10 -15.43
N PHE A 146 -7.22 6.11 -15.76
CA PHE A 146 -5.78 6.20 -15.72
C PHE A 146 -5.16 5.47 -16.90
N TYR A 147 -4.41 6.21 -17.71
CA TYR A 147 -3.69 5.72 -18.87
C TYR A 147 -2.19 5.82 -18.68
N GLN A 148 -1.46 4.78 -19.08
CA GLN A 148 0.00 4.72 -19.05
C GLN A 148 0.53 4.26 -20.39
N HIS A 149 1.56 4.96 -20.89
CA HIS A 149 2.33 4.60 -22.06
C HIS A 149 3.80 4.43 -21.72
N PHE A 150 4.40 3.34 -22.17
CA PHE A 150 5.83 3.06 -21.96
C PHE A 150 6.57 3.08 -23.29
N SER A 151 7.77 3.66 -23.30
CA SER A 151 8.62 3.71 -24.50
C SER A 151 9.01 2.32 -25.02
N ARG A 152 9.00 1.31 -24.16
CA ARG A 152 9.30 -0.09 -24.49
C ARG A 152 8.15 -1.01 -24.16
N SER A 153 7.96 -2.06 -24.96
CA SER A 153 6.90 -3.04 -24.77
C SER A 153 7.23 -3.99 -23.63
N PHE A 154 6.24 -4.30 -22.80
CA PHE A 154 6.33 -5.39 -21.83
C PHE A 154 6.15 -6.75 -22.51
N SER A 155 6.89 -7.75 -22.04
CA SER A 155 6.75 -9.14 -22.44
C SER A 155 6.46 -10.03 -21.25
N LYS A 156 5.37 -10.77 -21.30
CA LYS A 156 4.88 -11.61 -20.21
C LYS A 156 5.79 -12.76 -19.79
N GLY A 157 6.71 -13.19 -20.63
CA GLY A 157 7.51 -14.39 -20.39
C GLY A 157 6.81 -15.68 -20.82
N THR A 158 7.54 -16.79 -20.72
CA THR A 158 7.10 -18.13 -21.17
C THR A 158 6.52 -18.96 -20.03
N GLU A 159 6.87 -18.63 -18.78
CA GLU A 159 6.45 -19.39 -17.61
C GLU A 159 4.95 -19.21 -17.31
N LEU A 160 4.26 -20.28 -16.93
CA LEU A 160 2.82 -20.32 -16.69
C LEU A 160 2.36 -19.24 -15.69
N TYR A 161 3.10 -19.03 -14.60
CA TYR A 161 2.76 -18.03 -13.58
C TYR A 161 2.86 -16.58 -14.11
N ARG A 162 3.53 -16.36 -15.27
CA ARG A 162 3.64 -15.05 -15.93
C ARG A 162 2.64 -14.85 -17.06
N GLN A 163 1.75 -15.79 -17.32
CA GLN A 163 0.81 -15.73 -18.44
C GLN A 163 0.00 -14.42 -18.50
N TYR A 164 -0.37 -13.89 -17.34
CA TYR A 164 -1.16 -12.65 -17.21
C TYR A 164 -0.33 -11.47 -16.68
N TYR A 165 0.99 -11.50 -16.87
CA TYR A 165 1.84 -10.36 -16.57
C TYR A 165 1.63 -9.25 -17.60
N PRO A 166 2.06 -8.00 -17.31
CA PRO A 166 1.93 -6.88 -18.22
C PRO A 166 2.44 -7.22 -19.62
N LYS A 167 1.70 -6.82 -20.65
CA LYS A 167 2.01 -7.04 -22.06
C LYS A 167 1.67 -5.78 -22.86
N GLY A 168 2.53 -5.39 -23.81
CA GLY A 168 2.31 -4.21 -24.64
C GLY A 168 2.95 -2.95 -24.05
N LYS A 169 2.58 -1.80 -24.57
CA LYS A 169 3.10 -0.48 -24.15
C LYS A 169 2.04 0.35 -23.47
N ASP A 170 0.77 0.06 -23.74
CA ASP A 170 -0.38 0.89 -23.41
C ASP A 170 -1.28 0.19 -22.40
N PHE A 171 -1.53 0.84 -21.27
CA PHE A 171 -2.32 0.32 -20.17
C PHE A 171 -3.39 1.34 -19.80
N LEU A 172 -4.65 0.91 -19.84
CA LEU A 172 -5.78 1.71 -19.41
C LEU A 172 -6.47 0.99 -18.25
N ASN A 173 -6.59 1.69 -17.14
CA ASN A 173 -7.37 1.26 -15.99
C ASN A 173 -8.48 2.28 -15.72
N ALA A 174 -9.66 1.78 -15.39
CA ALA A 174 -10.78 2.62 -14.98
C ALA A 174 -11.46 2.01 -13.76
N SER A 175 -11.98 2.84 -12.86
CA SER A 175 -12.70 2.38 -11.69
C SER A 175 -13.90 3.25 -11.33
N LEU A 176 -14.81 2.64 -10.58
CA LEU A 176 -15.85 3.30 -9.82
C LEU A 176 -15.54 3.08 -8.35
N HIS A 177 -15.54 4.15 -7.57
CA HIS A 177 -15.33 4.10 -6.14
C HIS A 177 -16.45 4.82 -5.41
N TYR A 178 -16.76 4.35 -4.22
CA TYR A 178 -17.83 4.90 -3.43
C TYR A 178 -17.47 4.87 -1.95
N ARG A 179 -18.08 5.76 -1.20
CA ARG A 179 -17.99 5.82 0.24
C ARG A 179 -19.32 6.30 0.81
N TRP A 180 -19.79 5.59 1.81
CA TRP A 180 -20.92 5.97 2.62
C TRP A 180 -20.52 5.96 4.08
N HIS A 181 -20.84 7.02 4.80
CA HIS A 181 -20.63 7.08 6.24
C HIS A 181 -21.84 7.73 6.89
N ARG A 182 -22.31 7.13 7.95
CA ARG A 182 -23.37 7.68 8.78
C ARG A 182 -23.17 7.21 10.21
N ASP A 183 -23.12 8.17 11.14
CA ASP A 183 -22.92 7.96 12.57
C ASP A 183 -21.71 7.06 12.86
N ARG A 184 -21.98 5.81 13.23
CA ARG A 184 -20.99 4.80 13.65
C ARG A 184 -20.53 3.88 12.53
N PHE A 185 -21.18 3.94 11.38
CA PHE A 185 -20.93 3.04 10.26
C PHE A 185 -20.27 3.77 9.10
N SER A 186 -19.21 3.17 8.57
CA SER A 186 -18.55 3.61 7.35
C SER A 186 -18.38 2.43 6.40
N PHE A 187 -18.77 2.62 5.15
CA PHE A 187 -18.64 1.62 4.09
C PHE A 187 -17.99 2.27 2.88
N SER A 188 -16.92 1.67 2.37
CA SER A 188 -16.21 2.16 1.19
C SER A 188 -15.80 1.01 0.29
N GLY A 189 -15.64 1.30 -0.99
CA GLY A 189 -15.18 0.31 -1.94
C GLY A 189 -14.81 0.90 -3.27
N GLU A 190 -14.15 0.08 -4.06
CA GLU A 190 -13.73 0.38 -5.42
C GLU A 190 -13.85 -0.87 -6.27
N THR A 191 -14.30 -0.72 -7.51
CA THR A 191 -14.27 -1.76 -8.53
C THR A 191 -13.57 -1.20 -9.75
N ALA A 192 -12.50 -1.87 -10.18
CA ALA A 192 -11.61 -1.43 -11.25
C ALA A 192 -11.57 -2.47 -12.39
N PHE A 193 -11.33 -1.97 -13.59
CA PHE A 193 -11.16 -2.73 -14.82
C PHE A 193 -9.82 -2.38 -15.49
N SER A 194 -9.21 -3.37 -16.15
CA SER A 194 -7.95 -3.25 -16.90
C SER A 194 -8.14 -3.75 -18.33
N ASN A 195 -7.64 -3.00 -19.32
CA ASN A 195 -7.83 -3.29 -20.74
C ASN A 195 -7.02 -4.49 -21.25
N VAL A 196 -5.88 -4.82 -20.64
CA VAL A 196 -4.89 -5.75 -21.24
C VAL A 196 -5.42 -7.16 -21.43
N TYR A 197 -6.14 -7.69 -20.45
CA TYR A 197 -6.75 -9.02 -20.48
C TYR A 197 -8.23 -9.00 -20.08
N GLY A 198 -8.85 -7.82 -20.00
CA GLY A 198 -10.23 -7.69 -19.51
C GLY A 198 -10.38 -8.03 -18.04
N GLY A 199 -9.29 -7.94 -17.25
CA GLY A 199 -9.32 -8.26 -15.83
C GLY A 199 -10.00 -7.19 -14.97
N TRP A 200 -10.56 -7.62 -13.84
CA TRP A 200 -11.22 -6.73 -12.89
C TRP A 200 -10.68 -6.96 -11.48
N ALA A 201 -10.84 -5.98 -10.63
CA ALA A 201 -10.50 -6.04 -9.21
C ALA A 201 -11.56 -5.30 -8.40
N THR A 202 -11.95 -5.82 -7.26
CA THR A 202 -12.83 -5.12 -6.32
C THR A 202 -12.37 -5.26 -4.89
N LEU A 203 -12.53 -4.19 -4.12
CA LEU A 203 -12.29 -4.16 -2.70
C LEU A 203 -13.41 -3.41 -2.01
N ASN A 204 -13.93 -3.99 -0.94
CA ASN A 204 -15.00 -3.42 -0.14
C ASN A 204 -14.60 -3.48 1.33
N LYS A 205 -14.81 -2.39 2.05
CA LYS A 205 -14.45 -2.22 3.45
C LYS A 205 -15.60 -1.65 4.25
N ALA A 206 -15.93 -2.29 5.34
CA ALA A 206 -16.94 -1.85 6.30
C ALA A 206 -16.28 -1.65 7.68
N ILE A 207 -16.56 -0.53 8.31
CA ILE A 207 -16.10 -0.21 9.67
C ILE A 207 -17.32 0.15 10.50
N TYR A 208 -17.46 -0.48 11.65
CA TYR A 208 -18.47 -0.14 12.63
C TYR A 208 -17.82 0.26 13.96
N ARG A 209 -18.08 1.47 14.43
CA ARG A 209 -17.59 2.01 15.71
C ARG A 209 -18.72 1.97 16.72
N PHE A 210 -18.69 0.99 17.64
CA PHE A 210 -19.67 0.91 18.73
C PHE A 210 -19.63 2.18 19.61
N ASN A 211 -18.42 2.65 19.88
CA ASN A 211 -18.11 3.89 20.57
C ASN A 211 -16.65 4.28 20.29
N HIS A 212 -16.10 5.24 21.02
CA HIS A 212 -14.69 5.66 20.88
C HIS A 212 -13.66 4.60 21.33
N ARG A 213 -14.10 3.52 22.01
CA ARG A 213 -13.22 2.47 22.56
C ARG A 213 -13.28 1.15 21.79
N TYR A 214 -14.34 0.89 21.04
CA TYR A 214 -14.57 -0.40 20.38
C TYR A 214 -14.93 -0.21 18.93
N SER A 215 -14.20 -0.87 18.05
CA SER A 215 -14.47 -0.88 16.62
C SER A 215 -14.23 -2.24 15.98
N VAL A 216 -14.97 -2.52 14.92
CA VAL A 216 -14.82 -3.71 14.09
C VAL A 216 -14.63 -3.26 12.64
N VAL A 217 -13.75 -3.92 11.93
CA VAL A 217 -13.53 -3.73 10.50
C VAL A 217 -13.68 -5.07 9.78
N ALA A 218 -14.37 -5.06 8.66
CA ALA A 218 -14.42 -6.16 7.71
C ALA A 218 -13.99 -5.65 6.34
N LEU A 219 -13.18 -6.43 5.63
CA LEU A 219 -12.73 -6.11 4.30
C LEU A 219 -12.77 -7.35 3.42
N GLN A 220 -13.37 -7.21 2.25
CA GLN A 220 -13.41 -8.21 1.20
C GLN A 220 -12.62 -7.70 0.01
N ARG A 221 -11.80 -8.56 -0.58
CA ARG A 221 -11.06 -8.27 -1.82
C ARG A 221 -11.16 -9.44 -2.81
N LEU A 222 -11.36 -9.10 -4.07
CA LEU A 222 -11.38 -10.04 -5.18
C LEU A 222 -10.62 -9.42 -6.34
N PHE A 223 -9.44 -9.92 -6.61
CA PHE A 223 -8.55 -9.43 -7.67
C PHE A 223 -8.34 -10.56 -8.69
N ALA A 224 -8.95 -10.42 -9.87
CA ALA A 224 -8.78 -11.37 -10.95
C ALA A 224 -7.29 -11.51 -11.31
N TYR A 225 -6.86 -12.70 -11.70
CA TYR A 225 -5.46 -12.94 -12.09
C TYR A 225 -5.11 -12.25 -13.43
N GLN A 226 -6.13 -11.88 -14.23
CA GLN A 226 -5.99 -11.09 -15.46
C GLN A 226 -5.86 -9.58 -15.20
N TYR A 227 -6.13 -9.10 -14.00
CA TYR A 227 -6.04 -7.67 -13.69
C TYR A 227 -4.60 -7.17 -13.75
N VAL A 228 -4.36 -6.05 -14.45
CA VAL A 228 -3.05 -5.42 -14.61
C VAL A 228 -3.15 -3.96 -14.16
N GLY A 229 -2.67 -3.66 -12.98
CA GLY A 229 -2.57 -2.32 -12.42
C GLY A 229 -1.13 -2.01 -12.00
N LEU A 230 -0.35 -1.35 -12.87
CA LEU A 230 1.09 -1.10 -12.63
C LEU A 230 1.35 -0.08 -11.51
N ARG A 231 0.41 0.84 -11.28
CA ARG A 231 0.46 1.84 -10.21
C ARG A 231 -0.63 1.62 -9.16
N ALA A 232 -1.29 0.47 -9.20
CA ALA A 232 -2.22 0.04 -8.17
C ALA A 232 -1.46 -0.34 -6.89
N ASN A 233 -1.93 0.15 -5.75
CA ASN A 233 -1.40 -0.20 -4.44
C ASN A 233 -2.56 -0.18 -3.44
N SER A 234 -3.06 -1.36 -3.12
CA SER A 234 -4.20 -1.56 -2.25
C SER A 234 -3.92 -2.68 -1.25
N PHE A 235 -4.85 -2.90 -0.34
CA PHE A 235 -4.72 -3.95 0.67
C PHE A 235 -4.66 -5.32 0.02
N SER A 236 -3.51 -6.00 0.11
CA SER A 236 -3.28 -7.33 -0.44
C SER A 236 -2.25 -8.12 0.38
N GLU A 237 -2.32 -9.43 0.34
CA GLU A 237 -1.29 -10.33 0.88
C GLU A 237 -0.13 -10.49 -0.11
N GLY A 238 -0.44 -10.53 -1.39
CA GLY A 238 0.54 -10.76 -2.46
C GLY A 238 1.39 -9.53 -2.83
N GLY A 239 1.11 -8.37 -2.27
CA GLY A 239 1.81 -7.11 -2.56
C GLY A 239 1.49 -6.50 -3.93
N ALA A 240 0.60 -7.12 -4.71
CA ALA A 240 0.11 -6.60 -5.98
C ALA A 240 -1.41 -6.80 -6.07
N VAL A 241 -2.09 -5.86 -6.73
CA VAL A 241 -3.54 -5.93 -6.95
C VAL A 241 -3.82 -6.87 -8.12
N ARG A 242 -3.69 -8.17 -7.88
CA ARG A 242 -4.02 -9.24 -8.85
C ARG A 242 -3.94 -10.61 -8.22
N ASN A 243 -4.63 -11.59 -8.82
CA ASN A 243 -4.55 -13.01 -8.44
C ASN A 243 -4.74 -13.23 -6.95
N GLU A 244 -5.73 -12.59 -6.34
CA GLU A 244 -5.97 -12.72 -4.92
C GLU A 244 -7.45 -12.52 -4.59
N SER A 245 -8.02 -13.47 -3.86
CA SER A 245 -9.31 -13.33 -3.19
C SER A 245 -9.09 -13.41 -1.70
N GLY A 246 -9.76 -12.60 -0.90
CA GLY A 246 -9.56 -12.66 0.54
C GLY A 246 -10.62 -11.94 1.34
N PHE A 247 -10.67 -12.32 2.61
CA PHE A 247 -11.54 -11.72 3.59
C PHE A 247 -10.74 -11.43 4.87
N TYR A 248 -10.79 -10.18 5.29
CA TYR A 248 -10.15 -9.71 6.51
C TYR A 248 -11.22 -9.28 7.50
N MET A 249 -11.06 -9.65 8.74
CA MET A 249 -11.89 -9.18 9.84
C MET A 249 -11.00 -8.82 11.02
N GLY A 250 -11.23 -7.65 11.61
CA GLY A 250 -10.45 -7.18 12.73
C GLY A 250 -11.30 -6.47 13.77
N VAL A 251 -10.83 -6.50 15.00
CA VAL A 251 -11.43 -5.82 16.16
C VAL A 251 -10.38 -5.00 16.89
N GLU A 252 -10.79 -3.82 17.33
CA GLU A 252 -10.01 -2.95 18.20
C GLU A 252 -10.81 -2.65 19.45
N ALA A 253 -10.17 -2.75 20.60
CA ALA A 253 -10.76 -2.49 21.90
C ALA A 253 -9.81 -1.70 22.80
N ALA A 254 -10.29 -0.66 23.46
CA ALA A 254 -9.58 0.07 24.49
C ALA A 254 -10.38 -0.02 25.81
N PRO A 255 -10.37 -1.18 26.49
CA PRO A 255 -11.17 -1.39 27.71
C PRO A 255 -10.77 -0.42 28.82
N LEU A 256 -9.51 -0.01 28.87
CA LEU A 256 -8.96 1.02 29.72
C LEU A 256 -8.33 2.12 28.87
N ASN A 257 -8.16 3.31 29.43
CA ASN A 257 -7.48 4.41 28.71
C ASN A 257 -6.01 4.07 28.42
N GLU A 258 -5.42 3.25 29.26
CA GLU A 258 -4.02 2.82 29.22
C GLU A 258 -3.80 1.53 28.42
N LEU A 259 -4.86 0.81 28.05
CA LEU A 259 -4.77 -0.49 27.39
C LEU A 259 -5.52 -0.49 26.07
N LYS A 260 -4.79 -0.69 24.97
CA LYS A 260 -5.32 -0.87 23.63
C LYS A 260 -5.05 -2.31 23.15
N LEU A 261 -6.09 -3.00 22.76
CA LEU A 261 -6.05 -4.35 22.20
C LEU A 261 -6.47 -4.30 20.75
N SER A 262 -5.81 -5.06 19.91
CA SER A 262 -6.25 -5.27 18.52
C SER A 262 -6.01 -6.72 18.10
N ALA A 263 -6.96 -7.27 17.36
CA ALA A 263 -6.84 -8.59 16.79
C ALA A 263 -7.43 -8.60 15.39
N TYR A 264 -6.84 -9.41 14.50
CA TYR A 264 -7.42 -9.65 13.18
C TYR A 264 -7.15 -11.07 12.69
N VAL A 265 -8.02 -11.50 11.77
CA VAL A 265 -7.84 -12.69 10.95
C VAL A 265 -7.96 -12.27 9.49
N ASP A 266 -7.07 -12.75 8.65
CA ASP A 266 -7.05 -12.54 7.20
C ASP A 266 -6.93 -13.88 6.49
N TYR A 267 -7.99 -14.26 5.79
CA TYR A 267 -7.99 -15.41 4.88
C TYR A 267 -7.70 -14.91 3.47
N PHE A 268 -6.82 -15.61 2.72
CA PHE A 268 -6.47 -15.26 1.35
C PHE A 268 -6.30 -16.53 0.50
N TYR A 269 -6.75 -16.41 -0.74
CA TYR A 269 -6.72 -17.45 -1.76
C TYR A 269 -6.15 -16.88 -3.05
N PHE A 270 -5.26 -17.62 -3.70
CA PHE A 270 -4.65 -17.28 -4.97
C PHE A 270 -5.13 -18.29 -6.02
N PRO A 271 -6.08 -17.92 -6.88
CA PRO A 271 -6.68 -18.82 -7.85
C PRO A 271 -5.74 -19.23 -8.98
N TRP A 272 -4.72 -18.43 -9.30
CA TRP A 272 -3.73 -18.72 -10.33
C TRP A 272 -2.38 -19.10 -9.72
N VAL A 273 -1.61 -19.89 -10.46
CA VAL A 273 -0.26 -20.33 -10.08
C VAL A 273 0.66 -19.17 -9.78
N LYS A 274 1.61 -19.35 -8.86
CA LYS A 274 2.63 -18.38 -8.47
C LYS A 274 4.02 -18.96 -8.65
N PHE A 275 5.03 -18.11 -8.59
CA PHE A 275 6.42 -18.58 -8.59
C PHE A 275 6.64 -19.58 -7.45
N GLY A 276 7.11 -20.80 -7.81
CA GLY A 276 7.36 -21.89 -6.88
C GLY A 276 6.11 -22.60 -6.36
N ILE A 277 4.89 -22.25 -6.83
CA ILE A 277 3.62 -22.92 -6.46
C ILE A 277 2.82 -23.15 -7.73
N PRO A 278 2.80 -24.38 -8.28
CA PRO A 278 2.22 -24.71 -9.60
C PRO A 278 0.70 -24.93 -9.59
N HIS A 279 0.03 -24.63 -8.51
CA HIS A 279 -1.41 -24.79 -8.32
C HIS A 279 -2.01 -23.59 -7.59
N ALA A 280 -3.32 -23.55 -7.48
CA ALA A 280 -4.03 -22.59 -6.64
C ALA A 280 -3.65 -22.81 -5.17
N SER A 281 -3.47 -21.75 -4.42
CA SER A 281 -2.98 -21.83 -3.03
C SER A 281 -3.73 -20.89 -2.11
N GLU A 282 -3.79 -21.23 -0.84
CA GLU A 282 -4.46 -20.43 0.17
C GLU A 282 -3.60 -20.21 1.42
N GLY A 283 -4.06 -19.35 2.27
CA GLY A 283 -3.45 -19.14 3.58
C GLY A 283 -4.34 -18.37 4.52
N VAL A 284 -3.94 -18.38 5.76
CA VAL A 284 -4.60 -17.63 6.83
C VAL A 284 -3.55 -16.98 7.72
N GLU A 285 -3.84 -15.76 8.13
CA GLU A 285 -3.02 -15.02 9.08
C GLU A 285 -3.90 -14.51 10.22
N GLY A 286 -3.47 -14.78 11.45
CA GLY A 286 -4.06 -14.23 12.66
C GLY A 286 -3.02 -13.39 13.41
N THR A 287 -3.43 -12.24 13.94
CA THR A 287 -2.57 -11.39 14.77
C THR A 287 -3.35 -10.90 15.97
N PHE A 288 -2.68 -10.91 17.12
CA PHE A 288 -3.12 -10.27 18.33
C PHE A 288 -2.05 -9.28 18.79
N GLN A 289 -2.45 -8.07 19.16
CA GLN A 289 -1.57 -7.04 19.70
C GLN A 289 -2.20 -6.41 20.93
N ALA A 290 -1.38 -6.17 21.93
CA ALA A 290 -1.71 -5.41 23.13
C ALA A 290 -0.69 -4.30 23.33
N ASP A 291 -1.14 -3.07 23.48
CA ASP A 291 -0.33 -1.91 23.79
C ASP A 291 -0.82 -1.36 25.14
N TRP A 292 0.07 -1.32 26.13
CA TRP A 292 -0.25 -0.96 27.50
C TRP A 292 0.67 0.11 28.04
N VAL A 293 0.10 1.25 28.40
CA VAL A 293 0.77 2.32 29.12
C VAL A 293 0.72 2.00 30.63
N VAL A 294 1.74 1.27 31.11
CA VAL A 294 1.80 0.81 32.51
C VAL A 294 1.92 1.98 33.48
N SER A 295 2.66 3.01 33.08
CA SER A 295 2.83 4.24 33.84
C SER A 295 3.25 5.37 32.92
N ARG A 296 3.36 6.60 33.48
CA ARG A 296 3.88 7.77 32.73
C ARG A 296 5.30 7.56 32.15
N LYS A 297 6.02 6.55 32.63
CA LYS A 297 7.39 6.26 32.21
C LYS A 297 7.52 4.99 31.37
N TRP A 298 6.56 4.08 31.42
CA TRP A 298 6.67 2.76 30.82
C TRP A 298 5.50 2.46 29.90
N GLU A 299 5.82 2.09 28.69
CA GLU A 299 4.91 1.53 27.71
C GLU A 299 5.36 0.13 27.31
N LEU A 300 4.46 -0.83 27.33
CA LEU A 300 4.67 -2.21 26.91
C LEU A 300 3.83 -2.50 25.68
N SER A 301 4.43 -3.10 24.68
CA SER A 301 3.73 -3.55 23.46
C SER A 301 4.07 -5.01 23.22
N GLY A 302 3.04 -5.84 23.04
CA GLY A 302 3.15 -7.24 22.69
C GLY A 302 2.37 -7.53 21.42
N ARG A 303 2.99 -8.22 20.44
CA ARG A 303 2.32 -8.68 19.22
C ARG A 303 2.66 -10.14 18.97
N TYR A 304 1.63 -10.94 18.80
CA TYR A 304 1.75 -12.33 18.34
C TYR A 304 1.07 -12.46 16.97
N GLN A 305 1.76 -13.09 16.03
CA GLN A 305 1.28 -13.35 14.68
C GLN A 305 1.44 -14.83 14.38
N LEU A 306 0.38 -15.45 13.91
CA LEU A 306 0.33 -16.79 13.37
C LEU A 306 -0.03 -16.72 11.90
N LYS A 307 0.76 -17.35 11.01
CA LYS A 307 0.49 -17.37 9.58
C LYS A 307 0.75 -18.74 9.00
N ARG A 308 -0.26 -19.30 8.35
CA ARG A 308 -0.17 -20.50 7.55
C ARG A 308 -0.34 -20.16 6.09
N LYS A 309 0.60 -20.57 5.24
CA LYS A 309 0.54 -20.42 3.79
C LYS A 309 1.42 -21.47 3.12
N GLU A 310 1.29 -21.64 1.82
CA GLU A 310 2.23 -22.44 1.05
C GLU A 310 3.47 -21.63 0.63
N ARG A 311 4.62 -22.31 0.69
CA ARG A 311 5.88 -21.81 0.18
C ARG A 311 6.61 -22.92 -0.57
N TYR A 312 6.92 -22.70 -1.84
CA TYR A 312 7.53 -23.70 -2.73
C TYR A 312 6.77 -25.06 -2.74
N GLY A 313 5.42 -25.01 -2.78
CA GLY A 313 4.56 -26.19 -2.79
C GLY A 313 4.47 -26.97 -1.48
N GLN A 314 5.03 -26.43 -0.39
CA GLN A 314 4.97 -27.05 0.94
C GLN A 314 4.19 -26.15 1.91
N PRO A 315 3.39 -26.73 2.83
CA PRO A 315 2.73 -25.97 3.87
C PRO A 315 3.78 -25.34 4.80
N TYR A 316 3.65 -24.06 5.04
CA TYR A 316 4.55 -23.28 5.89
C TYR A 316 3.76 -22.59 7.00
N LEU A 317 4.08 -22.94 8.24
CA LEU A 317 3.52 -22.32 9.43
C LEU A 317 4.55 -21.39 10.05
N TYR A 318 4.15 -20.15 10.29
CA TYR A 318 5.02 -19.10 10.82
C TYR A 318 4.43 -18.52 12.09
N HIS A 319 5.24 -18.49 13.15
CA HIS A 319 4.94 -17.85 14.42
C HIS A 319 5.88 -16.68 14.64
N LYS A 320 5.35 -15.54 15.01
CA LYS A 320 6.15 -14.38 15.36
C LYS A 320 5.63 -13.75 16.63
N LEU A 321 6.50 -13.68 17.63
CA LEU A 321 6.26 -12.93 18.85
C LEU A 321 7.17 -11.71 18.87
N LYS A 322 6.60 -10.54 19.07
CA LYS A 322 7.33 -9.29 19.27
C LYS A 322 6.89 -8.71 20.61
N VAL A 323 7.85 -8.49 21.50
CA VAL A 323 7.64 -7.78 22.77
C VAL A 323 8.53 -6.55 22.76
N GLN A 324 7.99 -5.41 23.13
CA GLN A 324 8.69 -4.14 23.17
C GLN A 324 8.34 -3.44 24.48
N ALA A 325 9.36 -3.01 25.21
CA ALA A 325 9.22 -2.15 26.37
C ALA A 325 9.92 -0.83 26.06
N GLN A 326 9.22 0.27 26.24
CA GLN A 326 9.74 1.61 26.07
C GLN A 326 9.70 2.33 27.41
N CYS A 327 10.85 2.86 27.82
CA CYS A 327 10.96 3.71 28.99
C CYS A 327 11.15 5.16 28.54
N MET A 328 10.26 6.04 28.98
CA MET A 328 10.39 7.49 28.79
C MET A 328 10.96 8.10 30.07
N PRO A 329 12.24 8.47 30.12
CA PRO A 329 12.79 9.11 31.29
C PRO A 329 12.18 10.48 31.52
N SER A 330 12.10 10.89 32.78
CA SER A 330 11.69 12.24 33.21
C SER A 330 12.54 13.29 32.48
N LYS A 331 12.00 14.49 32.30
CA LYS A 331 12.51 15.65 31.50
C LYS A 331 14.01 16.02 31.59
N SER A 332 14.83 15.29 32.33
CA SER A 332 16.25 15.53 32.49
C SER A 332 17.18 14.48 31.88
N GLY A 333 16.72 13.58 31.03
CA GLY A 333 17.57 12.63 30.33
C GLY A 333 16.85 11.89 29.22
N ASN A 334 17.38 11.97 28.00
CA ASN A 334 16.88 11.25 26.83
C ASN A 334 17.41 9.81 26.85
N GLY A 335 16.62 8.85 27.32
CA GLY A 335 16.94 7.44 27.19
C GLY A 335 15.69 6.64 26.81
N ALA A 336 15.65 6.06 25.62
CA ALA A 336 14.66 5.08 25.21
C ALA A 336 15.35 3.73 25.04
N GLY A 337 14.92 2.72 25.77
CA GLY A 337 15.38 1.34 25.62
C GLY A 337 14.24 0.46 25.11
N TRP A 338 14.49 -0.39 24.12
CA TRP A 338 13.52 -1.38 23.64
C TRP A 338 14.19 -2.73 23.35
N ALA A 339 13.46 -3.79 23.60
CA ALA A 339 13.89 -5.15 23.33
C ALA A 339 12.91 -5.83 22.38
N ARG A 340 13.43 -6.52 21.37
CA ARG A 340 12.65 -7.27 20.39
C ARG A 340 13.02 -8.73 20.45
N TYR A 341 12.00 -9.59 20.47
CA TYR A 341 12.16 -11.02 20.45
C TYR A 341 11.35 -11.59 19.27
N ASP A 342 12.01 -12.23 18.32
CA ASP A 342 11.39 -12.88 17.16
C ASP A 342 11.72 -14.39 17.20
N LYS A 343 10.72 -15.27 17.10
CA LYS A 343 10.87 -16.72 16.91
C LYS A 343 10.14 -17.13 15.64
N GLY A 344 10.87 -17.70 14.67
CA GLY A 344 10.29 -18.37 13.48
C GLY A 344 10.69 -19.84 13.48
N GLU A 345 9.85 -20.71 12.92
CA GLU A 345 10.19 -22.13 12.73
C GLU A 345 11.34 -22.25 11.72
N GLY A 346 12.41 -22.92 12.14
CA GLY A 346 13.46 -23.41 11.24
C GLY A 346 14.86 -22.87 11.41
N ARG A 347 15.16 -21.82 12.15
CA ARG A 347 16.53 -21.44 12.58
C ARG A 347 16.55 -20.21 13.49
N VAL A 348 17.25 -20.40 14.64
CA VAL A 348 18.04 -19.43 15.41
C VAL A 348 17.35 -18.18 15.95
N TRP A 349 17.32 -18.14 17.25
CA TRP A 349 17.06 -17.01 18.10
C TRP A 349 17.95 -15.82 17.75
N THR A 350 17.41 -14.70 17.30
CA THR A 350 18.13 -13.45 17.24
C THR A 350 17.52 -12.51 18.28
N ALA A 351 18.13 -12.48 19.45
CA ALA A 351 17.87 -11.42 20.43
C ALA A 351 18.63 -10.17 19.96
N CYS A 352 17.95 -9.20 19.41
CA CYS A 352 18.55 -7.91 19.13
C CYS A 352 18.32 -6.99 20.34
N ARG A 353 19.32 -6.92 21.21
CA ARG A 353 19.36 -5.97 22.32
C ARG A 353 19.98 -4.68 21.78
N ARG A 354 19.17 -3.67 21.48
CA ARG A 354 19.65 -2.34 21.18
C ARG A 354 19.27 -1.41 22.33
N ILE A 355 20.20 -1.17 23.22
CA ILE A 355 20.11 -0.13 24.23
C ILE A 355 20.90 1.05 23.66
N ARG A 356 20.23 2.14 23.32
CA ARG A 356 20.88 3.39 22.93
C ARG A 356 20.77 4.32 24.14
N TRP A 357 21.87 4.59 24.75
CA TRP A 357 22.03 5.64 25.74
C TRP A 357 22.57 6.86 25.00
N GLU A 358 21.78 7.88 24.78
CA GLU A 358 22.27 9.19 24.38
C GLU A 358 22.36 10.00 25.65
N GLY A 359 23.59 10.08 26.21
CA GLY A 359 23.92 10.97 27.30
C GLY A 359 23.96 12.40 26.78
N ALA A 360 23.26 13.30 27.44
CA ALA A 360 23.46 14.72 27.26
C ALA A 360 24.79 15.12 27.89
N SER A 361 25.67 15.71 27.08
CA SER A 361 26.77 16.58 27.54
C SER A 361 26.30 18.02 27.47
#